data_0ec1e1905c5232269c4d75f4d13c52c1
#
_entry.id   0ec1e1905c5232269c4d75f4d13c52c1
#
_cell.length_a   1.000
_cell.length_b   1.000
_cell.length_c   1.000
_cell.angle_alpha   90.00
_cell.angle_beta   90.00
_cell.angle_gamma   90.00
#
_symmetry.space_group_name_H-M   'P 1'
#
loop_
_entity.id
_entity.type
_entity.pdbx_description
1 polymer ?
#
loop_
_entity_poly.entity_id
_entity_poly.type
_entity_poly.pdbx_seq_one_letter_code
_entity_poly.pdbx_strand_id
1 'polypeptide(L)'
;MSYVILDLEWNGSYSKVLHKFVNEIIEIGAVKLDDELNVCDTFTMLVAPKIGKKLCSKVKQLTKITNEELKDEGVSFIKAISCSRIFWVTVCL
;
A
#
# COMPACT_ATOMS: atom_id res chain seq x y z
N MET A 1 17.12 -11.32 14.87
CA MET A 1 15.70 -11.00 14.67
C MET A 1 15.58 -9.70 13.90
N SER A 2 14.66 -9.58 12.97
CA SER A 2 14.42 -8.34 12.25
C SER A 2 13.02 -7.83 12.56
N TYR A 3 12.81 -6.55 12.31
CA TYR A 3 11.52 -5.90 12.50
C TYR A 3 11.03 -5.36 11.16
N VAL A 4 9.74 -5.46 10.92
CA VAL A 4 9.11 -4.86 9.74
C VAL A 4 8.10 -3.83 10.21
N ILE A 5 8.27 -2.59 9.78
CA ILE A 5 7.36 -1.50 10.08
C ILE A 5 6.55 -1.22 8.83
N LEU A 6 5.23 -1.34 8.93
CA LEU A 6 4.31 -1.12 7.82
C LEU A 6 3.68 0.26 7.91
N ASP A 7 3.49 0.87 6.76
CA ASP A 7 2.72 2.09 6.60
C ASP A 7 1.78 1.92 5.41
N LEU A 8 0.50 2.13 5.62
CA LEU A 8 -0.52 1.91 4.60
C LEU A 8 -1.23 3.22 4.29
N GLU A 9 -1.50 3.46 3.00
CA GLU A 9 -2.36 4.55 2.58
C GLU A 9 -3.68 3.98 2.07
N TRP A 10 -4.77 4.69 2.36
CA TRP A 10 -6.13 4.24 2.11
C TRP A 10 -6.90 5.24 1.28
N ASN A 11 -7.83 4.74 0.45
CA ASN A 11 -8.82 5.56 -0.22
C ASN A 11 -10.21 5.11 0.19
N GLY A 12 -11.05 6.06 0.62
CA GLY A 12 -12.44 5.79 0.96
C GLY A 12 -13.36 6.08 -0.22
N SER A 13 -14.31 5.19 -0.48
CA SER A 13 -15.30 5.37 -1.54
C SER A 13 -16.60 4.71 -1.15
N TYR A 14 -17.71 5.13 -1.79
CA TYR A 14 -19.01 4.52 -1.57
C TYR A 14 -19.22 3.38 -2.56
N SER A 15 -19.55 2.20 -2.04
CA SER A 15 -19.85 1.03 -2.86
C SER A 15 -21.37 0.92 -3.03
N LYS A 16 -21.86 1.03 -4.27
CA LYS A 16 -23.28 0.84 -4.57
C LYS A 16 -23.70 -0.61 -4.39
N VAL A 17 -22.79 -1.55 -4.61
CA VAL A 17 -23.06 -2.98 -4.45
C VAL A 17 -23.23 -3.34 -2.98
N LEU A 18 -22.34 -2.84 -2.14
CA LEU A 18 -22.36 -3.13 -0.70
C LEU A 18 -23.22 -2.17 0.10
N HIS A 19 -23.69 -1.09 -0.52
CA HIS A 19 -24.50 -0.03 0.10
C HIS A 19 -23.82 0.59 1.32
N LYS A 20 -22.51 0.81 1.24
CA LYS A 20 -21.75 1.42 2.33
C LYS A 20 -20.45 2.02 1.84
N PHE A 21 -19.82 2.85 2.67
CA PHE A 21 -18.48 3.32 2.43
C PHE A 21 -17.48 2.21 2.73
N VAL A 22 -16.47 2.09 1.87
CA VAL A 22 -15.40 1.12 2.04
C VAL A 22 -14.07 1.83 1.93
N ASN A 23 -13.06 1.31 2.63
CA ASN A 23 -11.70 1.79 2.53
C ASN A 23 -10.88 0.72 1.82
N GLU A 24 -10.10 1.14 0.83
CA GLU A 24 -9.22 0.24 0.11
C GLU A 24 -7.78 0.73 0.25
N ILE A 25 -6.86 -0.21 0.42
CA ILE A 25 -5.43 0.10 0.46
C ILE A 25 -5.00 0.51 -0.94
N ILE A 26 -4.29 1.65 -1.05
CA ILE A 26 -3.77 2.15 -2.33
C ILE A 26 -2.24 2.20 -2.35
N GLU A 27 -1.60 2.05 -1.20
CA GLU A 27 -0.15 1.97 -1.12
C GLU A 27 0.26 1.13 0.08
N ILE A 28 1.25 0.27 -0.11
CA ILE A 28 1.89 -0.47 0.96
C ILE A 28 3.34 -0.01 1.02
N GLY A 29 3.73 0.56 2.14
CA GLY A 29 5.11 0.91 2.43
C GLY A 29 5.62 0.06 3.58
N ALA A 30 6.88 -0.33 3.53
CA ALA A 30 7.49 -1.10 4.60
C ALA A 30 8.96 -0.80 4.72
N VAL A 31 9.44 -0.83 5.95
CA VAL A 31 10.85 -0.68 6.28
C VAL A 31 11.26 -1.89 7.11
N LYS A 32 12.35 -2.51 6.75
CA LYS A 32 12.91 -3.63 7.51
C LYS A 32 14.12 -3.15 8.30
N LEU A 33 14.12 -3.46 9.59
CA LEU A 33 15.20 -3.10 10.50
C LEU A 33 15.89 -4.36 10.98
N ASP A 34 17.21 -4.28 11.15
CA ASP A 34 17.99 -5.35 11.76
C ASP A 34 17.89 -5.31 13.29
N ASP A 35 18.63 -6.18 13.97
CA ASP A 35 18.64 -6.26 15.44
C ASP A 35 19.07 -4.95 16.11
N GLU A 36 19.87 -4.15 15.43
CA GLU A 36 20.38 -2.88 15.95
C GLU A 36 19.50 -1.70 15.54
N LEU A 37 18.33 -1.98 14.95
CA LEU A 37 17.35 -1.00 14.48
C LEU A 37 17.87 -0.14 13.32
N ASN A 38 18.81 -0.67 12.55
CA ASN A 38 19.26 -0.02 11.32
C ASN A 38 18.40 -0.48 10.14
N VAL A 39 18.08 0.43 9.23
CA VAL A 39 17.30 0.10 8.03
C VAL A 39 18.16 -0.78 7.12
N CYS A 40 17.69 -1.98 6.84
CA CYS A 40 18.37 -2.90 5.93
C CYS A 40 17.67 -3.07 4.59
N ASP A 41 16.38 -2.73 4.50
CA ASP A 41 15.65 -2.78 3.24
C ASP A 41 14.38 -1.94 3.33
N THR A 42 13.87 -1.52 2.17
CA THR A 42 12.61 -0.78 2.07
C THR A 42 11.77 -1.36 0.94
N PHE A 43 10.46 -1.20 1.05
CA PHE A 43 9.51 -1.68 0.06
C PHE A 43 8.39 -0.66 -0.09
N THR A 44 8.00 -0.38 -1.34
CA THR A 44 6.85 0.47 -1.63
C THR A 44 6.15 -0.06 -2.87
N MET A 45 4.83 -0.16 -2.81
CA MET A 45 4.05 -0.63 -3.94
C MET A 45 2.68 0.04 -3.94
N LEU A 46 2.29 0.57 -5.09
CA LEU A 46 0.96 1.11 -5.30
C LEU A 46 -0.02 -0.01 -5.60
N VAL A 47 -1.24 0.10 -5.06
CA VAL A 47 -2.29 -0.90 -5.23
C VAL A 47 -3.47 -0.25 -5.96
N ALA A 48 -3.88 -0.84 -7.06
CA ALA A 48 -5.04 -0.36 -7.81
C ALA A 48 -6.32 -0.75 -7.07
N PRO A 49 -7.16 0.23 -6.66
CA PRO A 49 -8.40 -0.09 -5.98
C PRO A 49 -9.42 -0.70 -6.95
N LYS A 50 -10.22 -1.63 -6.47
CA LYS A 50 -11.27 -2.28 -7.27
C LYS A 50 -12.57 -1.51 -7.25
N ILE A 51 -12.91 -0.91 -6.12
CA ILE A 51 -14.22 -0.29 -5.87
C ILE A 51 -14.16 1.20 -6.18
N GLY A 52 -13.23 1.92 -5.59
CA GLY A 52 -13.06 3.35 -5.81
C GLY A 52 -12.19 3.62 -7.01
N LYS A 53 -12.80 4.02 -8.13
CA LYS A 53 -12.08 4.29 -9.38
C LYS A 53 -11.29 5.59 -9.37
N LYS A 54 -11.62 6.49 -8.44
CA LYS A 54 -10.96 7.78 -8.30
C LYS A 54 -10.58 8.01 -6.86
N LEU A 55 -9.42 8.61 -6.65
CA LEU A 55 -8.99 9.03 -5.32
C LEU A 55 -9.84 10.23 -4.87
N CYS A 56 -10.25 10.25 -3.61
CA CYS A 56 -10.90 11.43 -3.09
C CYS A 56 -9.87 12.56 -2.94
N SER A 57 -10.35 13.81 -3.02
CA SER A 57 -9.48 14.98 -3.02
C SER A 57 -8.56 15.05 -1.79
N LYS A 58 -9.09 14.71 -0.64
CA LYS A 58 -8.32 14.72 0.62
C LYS A 58 -7.17 13.71 0.59
N VAL A 59 -7.42 12.53 0.04
CA VAL A 59 -6.40 11.49 -0.08
C VAL A 59 -5.29 11.93 -1.03
N LYS A 60 -5.65 12.50 -2.19
CA LYS A 60 -4.65 13.04 -3.12
C LYS A 60 -3.79 14.11 -2.48
N GLN A 61 -4.40 14.97 -1.69
CA GLN A 61 -3.71 16.07 -1.01
C GLN A 61 -2.75 15.56 0.07
N LEU A 62 -3.15 14.56 0.84
CA LEU A 62 -2.35 14.04 1.95
C LEU A 62 -1.24 13.08 1.49
N THR A 63 -1.54 12.20 0.54
CA THR A 63 -0.60 11.17 0.11
C THR A 63 0.26 11.60 -1.07
N LYS A 64 -0.17 12.62 -1.81
CA LYS A 64 0.43 13.06 -3.07
C LYS A 64 0.37 12.01 -4.18
N ILE A 65 -0.38 10.94 -3.98
CA ILE A 65 -0.60 9.91 -5.01
C ILE A 65 -1.63 10.46 -6.02
N THR A 66 -1.40 10.24 -7.29
CA THR A 66 -2.31 10.67 -8.36
C THR A 66 -3.07 9.50 -8.95
N ASN A 67 -4.20 9.79 -9.60
CA ASN A 67 -4.97 8.77 -10.30
C ASN A 67 -4.16 8.14 -11.43
N GLU A 68 -3.33 8.93 -12.12
CA GLU A 68 -2.45 8.44 -13.19
C GLU A 68 -1.42 7.47 -12.66
N GLU A 69 -0.80 7.77 -11.53
CA GLU A 69 0.17 6.87 -10.91
C GLU A 69 -0.47 5.52 -10.55
N LEU A 70 -1.67 5.53 -9.97
CA LEU A 70 -2.38 4.30 -9.64
C LEU A 70 -2.75 3.50 -10.87
N LYS A 71 -3.13 4.17 -11.95
CA LYS A 71 -3.47 3.51 -13.22
C LYS A 71 -2.24 2.87 -13.86
N ASP A 72 -1.12 3.57 -13.87
CA ASP A 72 0.09 3.13 -14.58
C ASP A 72 0.92 2.14 -13.76
N GLU A 73 1.00 2.36 -12.44
CA GLU A 73 1.90 1.60 -11.57
C GLU A 73 1.18 0.73 -10.53
N GLY A 74 -0.12 0.95 -10.33
CA GLY A 74 -0.88 0.19 -9.35
C GLY A 74 -1.04 -1.27 -9.78
N VAL A 75 -0.80 -2.19 -8.84
CA VAL A 75 -1.00 -3.62 -9.05
C VAL A 75 -2.24 -4.08 -8.31
N SER A 76 -2.72 -5.30 -8.62
CA SER A 76 -3.84 -5.87 -7.88
C SER A 76 -3.46 -6.05 -6.41
N PHE A 77 -4.46 -6.02 -5.53
CA PHE A 77 -4.23 -6.23 -4.09
C PHE A 77 -3.56 -7.58 -3.82
N ILE A 78 -3.99 -8.63 -4.53
CA ILE A 78 -3.41 -9.97 -4.36
C ILE A 78 -1.93 -9.98 -4.73
N LYS A 79 -1.56 -9.33 -5.83
CA LYS A 79 -0.17 -9.22 -6.24
C LYS A 79 0.65 -8.42 -5.22
N ALA A 80 0.09 -7.32 -4.73
CA ALA A 80 0.76 -6.49 -3.72
C ALA A 80 1.03 -7.28 -2.45
N ILE A 81 0.07 -8.05 -1.97
CA ILE A 81 0.24 -8.89 -0.77
C ILE A 81 1.30 -9.98 -1.01
N SER A 82 1.30 -10.61 -2.18
CA SER A 82 2.30 -11.62 -2.52
C SER A 82 3.72 -11.04 -2.52
N CYS A 83 3.90 -9.88 -3.12
CA CYS A 83 5.20 -9.20 -3.13
C CYS A 83 5.64 -8.75 -1.73
N SER A 84 4.71 -8.23 -0.95
CA SER A 84 4.97 -7.82 0.43
C SER A 84 5.39 -9.00 1.29
N ARG A 85 4.75 -10.15 1.10
CA ARG A 85 5.07 -11.37 1.83
C ARG A 85 6.52 -11.80 1.58
N ILE A 86 6.97 -11.74 0.33
CA ILE A 86 8.36 -12.05 0.00
C ILE A 86 9.30 -11.11 0.73
N PHE A 87 9.00 -9.83 0.73
CA PHE A 87 9.78 -8.82 1.45
C PHE A 87 9.85 -9.12 2.95
N TRP A 88 8.70 -9.45 3.57
CA TRP A 88 8.62 -9.67 5.01
C TRP A 88 9.44 -10.87 5.48
N VAL A 89 9.51 -11.94 4.67
CA VAL A 89 10.20 -13.17 5.06
C VAL A 89 11.68 -13.19 4.67
N THR A 90 12.13 -12.23 3.86
CA THR A 90 13.55 -12.14 3.48
C THR A 90 14.36 -11.60 4.64
N VAL A 91 15.43 -12.30 5.01
CA VAL A 91 16.27 -11.86 6.12
C VAL A 91 17.16 -10.70 5.72
N CYS A 92 17.44 -9.82 6.69
CA CYS A 92 18.48 -8.80 6.53
C CYS A 92 19.85 -9.46 6.52
N LEU A 93 20.68 -9.11 5.54
CA LEU A 93 22.04 -9.62 5.45
C LEU A 93 23.07 -8.63 5.98
#